data_dcac12ec1421085a4ce45fa3623af041
#
_entry.id   dcac12ec1421085a4ce45fa3623af041
#
_cell.length_a   1.000
_cell.length_b   1.000
_cell.length_c   1.000
_cell.angle_alpha   90.00
_cell.angle_beta   90.00
_cell.angle_gamma   90.00
#
_symmetry.space_group_name_H-M   'P 1'
#
loop_
_entity.id
_entity.type
_entity.pdbx_description
1 polymer ?
#
loop_
_entity_poly.entity_id
_entity_poly.type
_entity_poly.pdbx_seq_one_letter_code
_entity_poly.pdbx_strand_id
1 'polypeptide(L)'
;MLDRFTDRARKVMSMAKQEALDLHSNKVGTEHLLLALAKEDEGIAAEALRSLDISYDDIMDTLKEVQTTVPELSEETEAAKLAFTPLVISVMERSFRVARENNQTYVSTEHLLIGIVEEGNGMAMDILMRLGVSS
;
A
#
# COMPACT_ATOMS: atom_id res chain seq x y z
N MET A 1 -0.64 -0.28 17.11
CA MET A 1 -1.02 -1.09 15.92
C MET A 1 0.21 -1.62 15.19
N LEU A 2 1.22 -0.78 14.93
CA LEU A 2 2.39 -1.21 14.15
C LEU A 2 3.34 -2.13 14.91
N ASP A 3 3.17 -2.29 16.21
CA ASP A 3 3.99 -3.18 17.03
C ASP A 3 3.80 -4.66 16.68
N ARG A 4 2.70 -5.01 16.00
CA ARG A 4 2.45 -6.37 15.50
C ARG A 4 2.88 -6.56 14.05
N PHE A 5 3.56 -5.59 13.48
CA PHE A 5 4.09 -5.67 12.11
C PHE A 5 5.54 -6.12 12.16
N THR A 6 5.97 -6.88 11.14
CA THR A 6 7.39 -7.18 10.97
C THR A 6 8.14 -5.87 10.68
N ASP A 7 9.45 -5.88 10.85
CA ASP A 7 10.29 -4.71 10.54
C ASP A 7 10.10 -4.28 9.08
N ARG A 8 10.03 -5.26 8.17
CA ARG A 8 9.84 -4.97 6.74
C ARG A 8 8.46 -4.36 6.48
N ALA A 9 7.41 -4.87 7.11
CA ALA A 9 6.07 -4.31 6.97
C ALA A 9 5.99 -2.89 7.55
N ARG A 10 6.65 -2.64 8.68
CA ARG A 10 6.74 -1.29 9.23
C ARG A 10 7.45 -0.33 8.28
N LYS A 11 8.52 -0.81 7.66
CA LYS A 11 9.25 -0.04 6.65
C LYS A 11 8.32 0.32 5.49
N VAL A 12 7.52 -0.64 5.03
CA VAL A 12 6.54 -0.39 3.97
C VAL A 12 5.55 0.69 4.38
N MET A 13 5.04 0.66 5.61
CA MET A 13 4.11 1.69 6.07
C MET A 13 4.77 3.07 6.08
N SER A 14 6.02 3.16 6.49
CA SER A 14 6.79 4.40 6.45
C SER A 14 7.03 4.85 5.01
N MET A 15 7.37 3.93 4.12
CA MET A 15 7.57 4.23 2.70
C MET A 15 6.27 4.71 2.05
N ALA A 16 5.13 4.18 2.47
CA ALA A 16 3.83 4.63 1.96
C ALA A 16 3.59 6.09 2.28
N LYS A 17 3.96 6.54 3.47
CA LYS A 17 3.88 7.96 3.84
C LYS A 17 4.76 8.81 2.93
N GLN A 18 5.96 8.34 2.64
CA GLN A 18 6.88 9.06 1.75
C GLN A 18 6.34 9.12 0.33
N GLU A 19 5.77 8.01 -0.17
CA GLU A 19 5.15 7.99 -1.49
C GLU A 19 4.01 9.00 -1.57
N ALA A 20 3.18 9.08 -0.53
CA ALA A 20 2.10 10.05 -0.49
C ALA A 20 2.63 11.48 -0.54
N LEU A 21 3.66 11.77 0.25
CA LEU A 21 4.28 13.10 0.26
C LEU A 21 4.86 13.46 -1.11
N ASP A 22 5.59 12.53 -1.73
CA ASP A 22 6.22 12.75 -3.03
C ASP A 22 5.17 12.98 -4.13
N LEU A 23 3.99 12.41 -3.98
CA LEU A 23 2.89 12.58 -4.93
C LEU A 23 1.96 13.73 -4.54
N HIS A 24 2.37 14.54 -3.55
CA HIS A 24 1.61 15.71 -3.08
C HIS A 24 0.23 15.36 -2.53
N SER A 25 0.08 14.15 -1.97
CA SER A 25 -1.16 13.75 -1.30
C SER A 25 -1.13 14.20 0.16
N ASN A 26 -2.26 14.69 0.65
CA ASN A 26 -2.37 15.10 2.05
C ASN A 26 -2.73 13.95 3.00
N LYS A 27 -2.92 12.75 2.46
CA LYS A 27 -3.20 11.53 3.23
C LYS A 27 -2.58 10.33 2.53
N VAL A 28 -2.35 9.27 3.30
CA VAL A 28 -1.80 8.03 2.77
C VAL A 28 -2.96 7.11 2.39
N GLY A 29 -3.15 6.93 1.10
CA GLY A 29 -4.19 6.04 0.56
C GLY A 29 -3.65 4.66 0.23
N THR A 30 -4.56 3.78 -0.19
CA THR A 30 -4.17 2.41 -0.56
C THR A 30 -3.21 2.38 -1.73
N GLU A 31 -3.28 3.36 -2.65
CA GLU A 31 -2.35 3.47 -3.78
C GLU A 31 -0.91 3.68 -3.31
N HIS A 32 -0.72 4.47 -2.27
CA HIS A 32 0.61 4.73 -1.71
C HIS A 32 1.16 3.48 -1.02
N LEU A 33 0.28 2.73 -0.36
CA LEU A 33 0.65 1.46 0.24
C LEU A 33 1.08 0.45 -0.82
N LEU A 34 0.34 0.37 -1.92
CA LEU A 34 0.67 -0.54 -3.03
C LEU A 34 2.02 -0.18 -3.65
N LEU A 35 2.27 1.11 -3.89
CA LEU A 35 3.56 1.59 -4.40
C LEU A 35 4.70 1.20 -3.47
N ALA A 36 4.50 1.36 -2.17
CA ALA A 36 5.51 1.02 -1.17
C ALA A 36 5.80 -0.49 -1.13
N LEU A 37 4.75 -1.31 -1.25
CA LEU A 37 4.92 -2.76 -1.30
C LEU A 37 5.77 -3.20 -2.48
N ALA A 38 5.57 -2.57 -3.64
CA ALA A 38 6.37 -2.87 -4.82
C ALA A 38 7.81 -2.34 -4.70
N LYS A 39 7.96 -1.15 -4.14
CA LYS A 39 9.26 -0.48 -4.04
C LYS A 39 10.19 -1.14 -3.04
N GLU A 40 9.65 -1.70 -1.99
CA GLU A 40 10.44 -2.35 -0.94
C GLU A 40 11.27 -3.51 -1.52
N ASP A 41 10.73 -4.23 -2.52
CA ASP A 41 11.47 -5.13 -3.41
C ASP A 41 11.88 -6.49 -2.84
N GLU A 42 12.02 -6.64 -1.53
CA GLU A 42 12.52 -7.88 -0.92
C GLU A 42 11.46 -8.73 -0.24
N GLY A 43 10.29 -8.15 0.06
CA GLY A 43 9.22 -8.85 0.73
C GLY A 43 8.47 -9.83 -0.17
N ILE A 44 7.66 -10.68 0.47
CA ILE A 44 6.83 -11.65 -0.27
C ILE A 44 5.82 -10.93 -1.16
N ALA A 45 5.30 -9.77 -0.71
CA ALA A 45 4.40 -8.99 -1.55
C ALA A 45 5.08 -8.53 -2.84
N ALA A 46 6.33 -8.06 -2.74
CA ALA A 46 7.10 -7.65 -3.92
C ALA A 46 7.33 -8.84 -4.87
N GLU A 47 7.64 -10.02 -4.31
CA GLU A 47 7.79 -11.23 -5.12
C GLU A 47 6.48 -11.59 -5.83
N ALA A 48 5.36 -11.51 -5.11
CA ALA A 48 4.05 -11.79 -5.69
C ALA A 48 3.73 -10.85 -6.84
N LEU A 49 4.01 -9.55 -6.67
CA LEU A 49 3.79 -8.56 -7.73
C LEU A 49 4.68 -8.85 -8.94
N ARG A 50 5.94 -9.21 -8.72
CA ARG A 50 6.86 -9.57 -9.81
C ARG A 50 6.36 -10.80 -10.55
N SER A 51 5.84 -11.80 -9.85
CA SER A 51 5.33 -13.01 -10.51
C SER A 51 4.07 -12.73 -11.33
N LEU A 52 3.36 -11.66 -11.03
CA LEU A 52 2.23 -11.18 -11.83
C LEU A 52 2.66 -10.19 -12.91
N ASP A 53 3.98 -9.96 -13.05
CA ASP A 53 4.55 -9.01 -14.00
C ASP A 53 4.10 -7.57 -13.74
N ILE A 54 3.96 -7.21 -12.47
CA ILE A 54 3.56 -5.87 -12.04
C ILE A 54 4.74 -5.19 -11.36
N SER A 55 5.25 -4.12 -11.96
CA SER A 55 6.36 -3.34 -11.42
C SER A 55 5.86 -2.08 -10.73
N TYR A 56 6.75 -1.45 -9.95
CA TYR A 56 6.49 -0.13 -9.37
C TYR A 56 6.09 0.88 -10.46
N ASP A 57 6.80 0.87 -11.59
CA ASP A 57 6.52 1.81 -12.68
C ASP A 57 5.14 1.56 -13.30
N ASP A 58 4.74 0.28 -13.42
CA ASP A 58 3.39 -0.04 -13.92
C ASP A 58 2.32 0.53 -13.00
N ILE A 59 2.52 0.41 -11.70
CA ILE A 59 1.58 0.95 -10.71
C ILE A 59 1.54 2.47 -10.80
N MET A 60 2.71 3.11 -10.86
CA MET A 60 2.79 4.57 -10.94
C MET A 60 2.14 5.10 -12.22
N ASP A 61 2.41 4.47 -13.35
CA ASP A 61 1.83 4.90 -14.64
C ASP A 61 0.30 4.77 -14.61
N THR A 62 -0.19 3.67 -14.05
CA THR A 62 -1.65 3.46 -13.94
C THR A 62 -2.28 4.47 -12.99
N LEU A 63 -1.61 4.76 -11.87
CA LEU A 63 -2.08 5.77 -10.93
C LEU A 63 -2.25 7.13 -11.62
N LYS A 64 -1.26 7.52 -12.43
CA LYS A 64 -1.31 8.79 -13.14
C LYS A 64 -2.44 8.85 -14.17
N GLU A 65 -2.83 7.71 -14.72
CA GLU A 65 -3.96 7.64 -15.66
C GLU A 65 -5.30 7.83 -14.96
N VAL A 66 -5.43 7.35 -13.72
CA VAL A 66 -6.71 7.40 -13.00
C VAL A 66 -6.84 8.60 -12.08
N GLN A 67 -5.73 9.20 -11.67
CA GLN A 67 -5.72 10.35 -10.78
C GLN A 67 -5.58 11.64 -11.58
N THR A 68 -6.64 12.43 -11.64
CA THR A 68 -6.68 13.64 -12.48
C THR A 68 -6.42 14.92 -11.71
N THR A 69 -6.42 14.87 -10.38
CA THR A 69 -6.20 16.04 -9.53
C THR A 69 -5.05 15.79 -8.57
N VAL A 70 -4.22 16.80 -8.38
CA VAL A 70 -3.11 16.76 -7.44
C VAL A 70 -3.43 17.74 -6.31
N PRO A 71 -3.56 17.26 -5.06
CA PRO A 71 -3.78 18.15 -3.92
C PRO A 71 -2.60 19.08 -3.70
N GLU A 72 -2.87 20.26 -3.17
CA GLU A 72 -1.79 21.16 -2.75
C GLU A 72 -1.38 20.79 -1.34
N LEU A 73 -0.06 20.74 -1.11
CA LEU A 73 0.53 20.55 0.20
C LEU A 73 1.31 21.78 0.61
N SER A 74 1.36 22.05 1.90
CA SER A 74 2.23 23.07 2.42
C SER A 74 3.69 22.58 2.33
N GLU A 75 4.63 23.51 2.16
CA GLU A 75 6.06 23.18 2.11
C GLU A 75 6.56 22.58 3.42
N GLU A 76 5.82 22.78 4.50
CA GLU A 76 6.19 22.30 5.82
C GLU A 76 5.67 20.90 6.12
N THR A 77 4.94 20.28 5.18
CA THR A 77 4.37 18.95 5.38
C THR A 77 5.49 17.90 5.44
N GLU A 78 5.48 17.12 6.49
CA GLU A 78 6.43 16.02 6.69
C GLU A 78 5.71 14.68 6.52
N ALA A 79 6.40 13.71 5.89
CA ALA A 79 5.83 12.39 5.63
C ALA A 79 5.31 11.74 6.91
N ALA A 80 6.08 11.80 8.00
CA ALA A 80 5.71 11.14 9.26
C ALA A 80 4.39 11.65 9.85
N LYS A 81 3.96 12.85 9.46
CA LYS A 81 2.73 13.46 9.99
C LYS A 81 1.50 13.16 9.15
N LEU A 82 1.65 12.53 8.00
CA LEU A 82 0.50 12.19 7.16
C LEU A 82 -0.32 11.07 7.78
N ALA A 83 -1.63 11.25 7.79
CA ALA A 83 -2.55 10.25 8.34
C ALA A 83 -2.91 9.22 7.27
N PHE A 84 -3.18 8.00 7.72
CA PHE A 84 -3.72 6.96 6.84
C PHE A 84 -5.21 7.18 6.61
N THR A 85 -5.66 6.91 5.39
CA THR A 85 -7.10 6.98 5.08
C THR A 85 -7.85 5.87 5.82
N PRO A 86 -9.18 6.01 5.97
CA PRO A 86 -9.98 4.92 6.55
C PRO A 86 -9.82 3.58 5.81
N LEU A 87 -9.67 3.60 4.47
CA LEU A 87 -9.43 2.37 3.72
C LEU A 87 -8.11 1.71 4.07
N VAL A 88 -7.04 2.50 4.27
CA VAL A 88 -5.75 1.95 4.70
C VAL A 88 -5.89 1.33 6.09
N ILE A 89 -6.60 1.98 7.00
CA ILE A 89 -6.85 1.42 8.33
C ILE A 89 -7.61 0.09 8.21
N SER A 90 -8.62 0.02 7.34
CA SER A 90 -9.36 -1.22 7.09
C SER A 90 -8.45 -2.32 6.54
N VAL A 91 -7.56 -1.98 5.61
CA VAL A 91 -6.56 -2.92 5.07
C VAL A 91 -5.67 -3.46 6.19
N MET A 92 -5.22 -2.58 7.09
CA MET A 92 -4.37 -3.00 8.22
C MET A 92 -5.12 -3.97 9.13
N GLU A 93 -6.38 -3.69 9.44
CA GLU A 93 -7.20 -4.57 10.26
C GLU A 93 -7.40 -5.95 9.61
N ARG A 94 -7.65 -5.96 8.29
CA ARG A 94 -7.76 -7.21 7.54
C ARG A 94 -6.45 -7.98 7.54
N SER A 95 -5.33 -7.27 7.44
CA SER A 95 -4.00 -7.87 7.46
C SER A 95 -3.72 -8.60 8.78
N PHE A 96 -4.15 -8.05 9.91
CA PHE A 96 -4.07 -8.72 11.20
C PHE A 96 -4.85 -10.02 11.20
N ARG A 97 -6.07 -10.00 10.64
CA ARG A 97 -6.91 -11.19 10.57
C ARG A 97 -6.27 -12.26 9.69
N VAL A 98 -5.76 -11.87 8.53
CA VAL A 98 -5.09 -12.79 7.60
C VAL A 98 -3.89 -13.45 8.27
N ALA A 99 -3.05 -12.67 8.95
CA ALA A 99 -1.89 -13.20 9.66
C ALA A 99 -2.33 -14.23 10.70
N ARG A 100 -3.33 -13.90 11.49
CA ARG A 100 -3.85 -14.77 12.55
C ARG A 100 -4.43 -16.06 12.00
N GLU A 101 -5.18 -15.98 10.90
CA GLU A 101 -5.75 -17.15 10.24
C GLU A 101 -4.67 -18.10 9.68
N ASN A 102 -3.50 -17.56 9.38
CA ASN A 102 -2.35 -18.34 8.93
C ASN A 102 -1.38 -18.69 10.06
N ASN A 103 -1.83 -18.58 11.31
CA ASN A 103 -1.07 -18.91 12.50
C ASN A 103 0.23 -18.10 12.62
N GLN A 104 0.21 -16.86 12.17
CA GLN A 104 1.36 -15.97 12.25
C GLN A 104 1.11 -14.89 13.29
N THR A 105 2.13 -14.58 14.06
CA THR A 105 2.05 -13.60 15.15
C THR A 105 2.15 -12.16 14.62
N TYR A 106 2.89 -11.98 13.53
CA TYR A 106 3.17 -10.65 12.99
C TYR A 106 2.62 -10.48 11.57
N VAL A 107 2.21 -9.26 11.27
CA VAL A 107 1.78 -8.89 9.93
C VAL A 107 3.02 -8.63 9.08
N SER A 108 3.16 -9.35 7.98
CA SER A 108 4.23 -9.14 7.01
C SER A 108 3.65 -8.55 5.71
N THR A 109 4.52 -8.29 4.74
CA THR A 109 4.10 -7.56 3.53
C THR A 109 3.03 -8.29 2.74
N GLU A 110 3.06 -9.63 2.67
CA GLU A 110 2.05 -10.41 1.97
C GLU A 110 0.67 -10.25 2.60
N HIS A 111 0.60 -10.11 3.93
CA HIS A 111 -0.69 -9.89 4.60
C HIS A 111 -1.28 -8.54 4.23
N LEU A 112 -0.44 -7.52 4.06
CA LEU A 112 -0.89 -6.21 3.59
C LEU A 112 -1.45 -6.28 2.18
N LEU A 113 -0.76 -6.99 1.29
CA LEU A 113 -1.22 -7.16 -0.09
C LEU A 113 -2.56 -7.91 -0.14
N ILE A 114 -2.66 -8.99 0.62
CA ILE A 114 -3.93 -9.75 0.73
C ILE A 114 -5.02 -8.85 1.29
N GLY A 115 -4.70 -8.03 2.28
CA GLY A 115 -5.65 -7.08 2.86
C GLY A 115 -6.20 -6.10 1.84
N ILE A 116 -5.35 -5.61 0.94
CA ILE A 116 -5.77 -4.72 -0.16
C ILE A 116 -6.79 -5.42 -1.05
N VAL A 117 -6.49 -6.66 -1.45
CA VAL A 117 -7.36 -7.43 -2.34
C VAL A 117 -8.67 -7.79 -1.65
N GLU A 118 -8.63 -8.22 -0.39
CA GLU A 118 -9.83 -8.56 0.38
C GLU A 118 -10.73 -7.35 0.60
N GLU A 119 -10.14 -6.17 0.83
CA GLU A 119 -10.93 -4.95 0.97
C GLU A 119 -11.74 -4.69 -0.30
N GLY A 120 -11.15 -4.92 -1.45
CA GLY A 120 -11.83 -4.84 -2.73
C GLY A 120 -12.18 -3.43 -3.20
N ASN A 121 -12.03 -2.42 -2.36
CA ASN A 121 -12.33 -1.03 -2.66
C ASN A 121 -11.04 -0.21 -2.60
N GLY A 122 -11.07 0.97 -3.22
CA GLY A 122 -9.97 1.91 -3.16
C GLY A 122 -9.10 1.88 -4.41
N MET A 123 -8.21 2.88 -4.47
CA MET A 123 -7.41 3.12 -5.66
C MET A 123 -6.43 1.98 -5.93
N ALA A 124 -5.86 1.36 -4.89
CA ALA A 124 -4.93 0.25 -5.08
C ALA A 124 -5.59 -0.91 -5.82
N MET A 125 -6.81 -1.29 -5.41
CA MET A 125 -7.52 -2.38 -6.08
C MET A 125 -7.90 -1.99 -7.50
N ASP A 126 -8.29 -0.75 -7.72
CA ASP A 126 -8.59 -0.25 -9.07
C ASP A 126 -7.37 -0.37 -9.97
N ILE A 127 -6.20 -0.01 -9.46
CA ILE A 127 -4.94 -0.12 -10.20
C ILE A 127 -4.64 -1.58 -10.52
N LEU A 128 -4.73 -2.47 -9.53
CA LEU A 128 -4.46 -3.90 -9.72
C LEU A 128 -5.40 -4.49 -10.77
N MET A 129 -6.69 -4.14 -10.73
CA MET A 129 -7.65 -4.64 -11.72
C MET A 129 -7.31 -4.16 -13.13
N ARG A 130 -6.88 -2.92 -13.28
CA ARG A 130 -6.44 -2.39 -14.58
C ARG A 130 -5.19 -3.11 -15.10
N LEU A 131 -4.36 -3.62 -14.17
CA LEU A 131 -3.16 -4.38 -14.53
C LEU A 131 -3.43 -5.88 -14.68
N GLY A 132 -4.69 -6.28 -14.59
CA GLY A 132 -5.10 -7.66 -14.90
C GLY A 132 -5.33 -8.56 -13.70
N VAL A 133 -5.26 -8.03 -12.48
CA VAL A 133 -5.54 -8.82 -11.28
C VAL A 133 -7.04 -8.88 -11.04
N SER A 134 -7.57 -10.07 -10.85
CA SER A 134 -8.97 -10.25 -10.47
C SER A 134 -9.06 -10.57 -8.98
N SER A 135 -10.09 -10.06 -8.35
CA SER A 135 -10.32 -10.28 -6.92
C SER A 135 -10.86 -11.70 -6.63
#